data_8c9dd3ca91d3de224202d9865644ff27
#
_entry.id   8c9dd3ca91d3de224202d9865644ff27
#
_cell.length_a   1.000
_cell.length_b   1.000
_cell.length_c   1.000
_cell.angle_alpha   90.00
_cell.angle_beta   90.00
_cell.angle_gamma   90.00
#
_symmetry.space_group_name_H-M   'P 1'
#
loop_
_entity.id
_entity.type
_entity.pdbx_description
1 polymer ?
#
loop_
_entity_poly.entity_id
_entity_poly.type
_entity_poly.pdbx_seq_one_letter_code
_entity_poly.pdbx_strand_id
1 'polypeptide(L)'
;MRDHQKKLIIYVIILAVATVMWPRLSVFADEDFTSNYNQRTFSDTDGFDSGEANCVCQSVSGYIWIGTDNGLYRYDGSEFTLFSLDGDEDATKYSINCIYLTSDEKLYVGTDNYGLYMYDNGTFQRVSEMYNLGVSTINAMYEDDNKNLWIAASSGIFRLSSDGAEALADDVVSGLSVGNISGHGDYVYAIANNDILITVDPERHVSITNKSEYRVDDINSLYVDENGNRYYGSAGYSILKIGTDGKNEIINTGNLHGINCLIIGYAKSSNCVGAILVID
;
A
#
# COMPACT_ATOMS: atom_id res chain seq x y z
N MET A 1 -10.19 -10.97 70.75
CA MET A 1 -9.02 -10.31 70.07
C MET A 1 -8.43 -11.10 68.89
N ARG A 2 -8.36 -12.41 68.95
CA ARG A 2 -7.75 -13.23 67.85
C ARG A 2 -8.53 -13.24 66.52
N ASP A 3 -9.83 -13.06 66.57
CA ASP A 3 -10.69 -13.16 65.35
C ASP A 3 -10.70 -11.85 64.52
N HIS A 4 -10.64 -10.70 65.19
CA HIS A 4 -10.51 -9.40 64.50
C HIS A 4 -9.18 -9.24 63.79
N GLN A 5 -8.09 -9.73 64.37
CA GLN A 5 -6.77 -9.68 63.71
C GLN A 5 -6.71 -10.56 62.48
N LYS A 6 -7.34 -11.76 62.50
CA LYS A 6 -7.42 -12.62 61.28
C LYS A 6 -8.22 -11.98 60.15
N LYS A 7 -9.35 -11.33 60.47
CA LYS A 7 -10.16 -10.60 59.47
C LYS A 7 -9.38 -9.42 58.91
N LEU A 8 -8.64 -8.67 59.71
CA LEU A 8 -7.83 -7.55 59.26
C LEU A 8 -6.71 -8.01 58.29
N ILE A 9 -6.03 -9.13 58.59
CA ILE A 9 -5.00 -9.69 57.76
C ILE A 9 -5.58 -10.17 56.39
N ILE A 10 -6.77 -10.78 56.39
CA ILE A 10 -7.43 -11.18 55.16
C ILE A 10 -7.81 -9.97 54.29
N TYR A 11 -8.32 -8.88 54.89
CA TYR A 11 -8.62 -7.64 54.17
C TYR A 11 -7.38 -7.00 53.56
N VAL A 12 -6.25 -6.97 54.27
CA VAL A 12 -4.99 -6.42 53.78
C VAL A 12 -4.43 -7.27 52.62
N ILE A 13 -4.56 -8.60 52.70
CA ILE A 13 -4.15 -9.50 51.60
C ILE A 13 -5.03 -9.32 50.37
N ILE A 14 -6.36 -9.20 50.54
CA ILE A 14 -7.29 -8.94 49.45
C ILE A 14 -7.01 -7.58 48.80
N LEU A 15 -6.71 -6.55 49.58
CA LEU A 15 -6.36 -5.22 49.07
C LEU A 15 -5.02 -5.26 48.30
N ALA A 16 -4.02 -5.97 48.83
CA ALA A 16 -2.73 -6.14 48.19
C ALA A 16 -2.82 -6.94 46.85
N VAL A 17 -3.66 -7.98 46.83
CA VAL A 17 -3.91 -8.75 45.57
C VAL A 17 -4.70 -7.91 44.58
N ALA A 18 -5.66 -7.11 45.01
CA ALA A 18 -6.42 -6.22 44.14
C ALA A 18 -5.53 -5.13 43.52
N THR A 19 -4.51 -4.62 44.24
CA THR A 19 -3.56 -3.65 43.71
C THR A 19 -2.55 -4.27 42.73
N VAL A 20 -2.23 -5.56 42.88
CA VAL A 20 -1.34 -6.28 41.98
C VAL A 20 -2.08 -6.79 40.70
N MET A 21 -3.38 -7.11 40.84
CA MET A 21 -4.23 -7.58 39.74
C MET A 21 -5.00 -6.46 39.01
N TRP A 22 -4.83 -5.20 39.44
CA TRP A 22 -5.36 -4.10 38.64
C TRP A 22 -4.63 -4.11 37.33
N PRO A 23 -5.32 -4.34 36.18
CA PRO A 23 -4.67 -4.20 34.92
C PRO A 23 -4.05 -2.80 34.94
N ARG A 24 -2.75 -2.71 34.69
CA ARG A 24 -2.14 -1.43 34.35
C ARG A 24 -2.84 -1.01 33.05
N LEU A 25 -3.87 -0.18 33.21
CA LEU A 25 -4.31 0.66 32.12
C LEU A 25 -3.07 1.50 31.79
N SER A 26 -2.26 1.03 30.83
CA SER A 26 -1.42 1.91 30.10
C SER A 26 -2.38 2.84 29.36
N VAL A 27 -2.64 4.00 29.95
CA VAL A 27 -3.06 5.16 29.20
C VAL A 27 -1.90 5.36 28.24
N PHE A 28 -2.05 4.85 27.01
CA PHE A 28 -1.30 5.39 25.90
C PHE A 28 -1.72 6.84 25.86
N ALA A 29 -0.89 7.75 26.41
CA ALA A 29 -0.96 9.13 26.06
C ALA A 29 -0.93 9.11 24.54
N ASP A 30 -1.96 9.62 23.94
CA ASP A 30 -1.99 9.99 22.53
C ASP A 30 -0.89 11.05 22.40
N GLU A 31 0.36 10.59 22.19
CA GLU A 31 1.42 11.51 21.81
C GLU A 31 0.96 12.00 20.47
N ASP A 32 0.55 13.26 20.43
CA ASP A 32 0.13 13.95 19.23
C ASP A 32 1.23 13.72 18.20
N PHE A 33 0.99 12.75 17.29
CA PHE A 33 1.93 12.33 16.24
C PHE A 33 2.44 13.57 15.49
N THR A 34 1.59 14.59 15.36
CA THR A 34 1.92 15.84 14.66
C THR A 34 2.93 16.69 15.41
N SER A 35 3.10 16.53 16.74
CA SER A 35 4.01 17.34 17.54
C SER A 35 5.50 17.14 17.20
N ASN A 36 5.84 16.01 16.58
CA ASN A 36 7.21 15.63 16.23
C ASN A 36 7.52 15.84 14.74
N TYR A 37 6.57 16.34 13.94
CA TYR A 37 6.71 16.53 12.50
C TYR A 37 6.37 17.97 12.10
N ASN A 38 7.12 18.50 11.13
CA ASN A 38 6.78 19.75 10.49
C ASN A 38 5.73 19.50 9.41
N GLN A 39 4.53 20.03 9.61
CA GLN A 39 3.49 19.99 8.60
C GLN A 39 3.63 21.18 7.64
N ARG A 40 3.63 20.92 6.35
CA ARG A 40 3.56 21.91 5.30
C ARG A 40 2.44 21.54 4.33
N THR A 41 1.54 22.48 4.09
CA THR A 41 0.47 22.36 3.09
C THR A 41 0.90 23.10 1.82
N PHE A 42 0.70 22.48 0.68
CA PHE A 42 0.95 23.07 -0.63
C PHE A 42 -0.37 23.33 -1.33
N SER A 43 -0.40 24.34 -2.17
CA SER A 43 -1.56 24.80 -2.92
C SER A 43 -1.16 25.27 -4.32
N ASP A 44 -2.13 25.75 -5.09
CA ASP A 44 -1.93 26.39 -6.39
C ASP A 44 -0.93 27.56 -6.34
N THR A 45 -0.92 28.31 -5.23
CA THR A 45 0.03 29.44 -5.04
C THR A 45 1.48 28.97 -4.87
N ASP A 46 1.71 27.71 -4.52
CA ASP A 46 3.02 27.07 -4.44
C ASP A 46 3.42 26.40 -5.77
N GLY A 47 2.59 26.49 -6.80
CA GLY A 47 2.80 25.83 -8.10
C GLY A 47 2.30 24.39 -8.17
N PHE A 48 1.53 23.93 -7.16
CA PHE A 48 0.87 22.64 -7.15
C PHE A 48 -0.63 22.82 -7.44
N ASP A 49 -0.96 22.90 -8.72
CA ASP A 49 -2.34 23.10 -9.21
C ASP A 49 -3.05 21.75 -9.44
N SER A 50 -3.18 21.00 -8.35
CA SER A 50 -3.94 19.75 -8.36
C SER A 50 -4.67 19.56 -7.04
N GLY A 51 -5.93 19.17 -7.10
CA GLY A 51 -6.78 19.00 -5.92
C GLY A 51 -6.47 17.73 -5.10
N GLU A 52 -6.05 16.65 -5.76
CA GLU A 52 -5.85 15.34 -5.12
C GLU A 52 -4.55 14.71 -5.59
N ALA A 53 -3.80 14.14 -4.64
CA ALA A 53 -2.61 13.34 -4.89
C ALA A 53 -2.96 11.86 -4.69
N ASN A 54 -2.88 11.06 -5.77
CA ASN A 54 -3.22 9.64 -5.75
C ASN A 54 -2.05 8.77 -5.27
N CYS A 55 -0.83 9.20 -5.56
CA CYS A 55 0.38 8.45 -5.21
C CYS A 55 1.60 9.37 -5.07
N VAL A 56 2.58 8.89 -4.31
CA VAL A 56 3.85 9.61 -4.08
C VAL A 56 5.01 8.62 -4.06
N CYS A 57 6.14 9.05 -4.62
CA CYS A 57 7.37 8.27 -4.61
C CYS A 57 8.58 9.20 -4.49
N GLN A 58 9.57 8.84 -3.67
CA GLN A 58 10.83 9.56 -3.59
C GLN A 58 11.91 8.84 -4.42
N SER A 59 12.51 9.54 -5.37
CA SER A 59 13.66 9.04 -6.12
C SER A 59 14.93 9.03 -5.27
N VAL A 60 15.92 8.24 -5.65
CA VAL A 60 17.24 8.19 -4.98
C VAL A 60 17.94 9.55 -4.99
N SER A 61 17.72 10.36 -6.01
CA SER A 61 18.21 11.74 -6.11
C SER A 61 17.51 12.72 -5.16
N GLY A 62 16.49 12.27 -4.40
CA GLY A 62 15.77 13.07 -3.41
C GLY A 62 14.56 13.82 -3.96
N TYR A 63 14.29 13.79 -5.26
CA TYR A 63 13.06 14.35 -5.82
C TYR A 63 11.84 13.57 -5.35
N ILE A 64 10.75 14.28 -5.10
CA ILE A 64 9.46 13.68 -4.77
C ILE A 64 8.56 13.75 -6.01
N TRP A 65 8.16 12.59 -6.51
CA TRP A 65 7.21 12.47 -7.60
C TRP A 65 5.80 12.28 -7.05
N ILE A 66 4.85 13.01 -7.58
CA ILE A 66 3.46 13.06 -7.11
C ILE A 66 2.55 12.84 -8.30
N GLY A 67 1.82 11.73 -8.27
CA GLY A 67 0.79 11.44 -9.26
C GLY A 67 -0.55 11.99 -8.81
N THR A 68 -1.22 12.68 -9.70
CA THR A 68 -2.51 13.36 -9.44
C THR A 68 -3.51 13.06 -10.56
N ASP A 69 -4.76 13.46 -10.38
CA ASP A 69 -5.76 13.40 -11.45
C ASP A 69 -5.45 14.34 -12.62
N ASN A 70 -4.63 15.36 -12.37
CA ASN A 70 -4.26 16.40 -13.34
C ASN A 70 -2.77 16.39 -13.69
N GLY A 71 -2.15 15.23 -13.78
CA GLY A 71 -0.78 15.07 -14.25
C GLY A 71 0.21 14.56 -13.22
N LEU A 72 1.47 14.47 -13.66
CA LEU A 72 2.61 14.04 -12.88
C LEU A 72 3.45 15.24 -12.47
N TYR A 73 3.57 15.48 -11.19
CA TYR A 73 4.41 16.53 -10.63
C TYR A 73 5.71 15.98 -10.05
N ARG A 74 6.76 16.79 -10.10
CA ARG A 74 8.00 16.53 -9.38
C ARG A 74 8.32 17.73 -8.49
N TYR A 75 8.56 17.48 -7.21
CA TYR A 75 9.00 18.48 -6.24
C TYR A 75 10.49 18.30 -5.93
N ASP A 76 11.26 19.38 -5.99
CA ASP A 76 12.72 19.38 -5.78
C ASP A 76 13.14 19.88 -4.38
N GLY A 77 12.16 20.18 -3.52
CA GLY A 77 12.36 20.79 -2.21
C GLY A 77 12.03 22.28 -2.18
N SER A 78 11.92 22.93 -3.35
CA SER A 78 11.58 24.35 -3.50
C SER A 78 10.37 24.59 -4.40
N GLU A 79 10.30 23.96 -5.55
CA GLU A 79 9.25 24.18 -6.55
C GLU A 79 8.70 22.87 -7.15
N PHE A 80 7.48 22.96 -7.70
CA PHE A 80 6.84 21.88 -8.43
C PHE A 80 7.03 22.06 -9.93
N THR A 81 7.33 20.97 -10.62
CA THR A 81 7.40 20.89 -12.08
C THR A 81 6.38 19.89 -12.57
N LEU A 82 5.45 20.30 -13.41
CA LEU A 82 4.52 19.41 -14.10
C LEU A 82 5.21 18.76 -15.32
N PHE A 83 5.09 17.44 -15.45
CA PHE A 83 5.72 16.68 -16.52
C PHE A 83 4.69 16.18 -17.54
N SER A 84 5.00 16.37 -18.82
CA SER A 84 4.30 15.70 -19.91
C SER A 84 4.89 14.30 -20.12
N LEU A 85 4.03 13.29 -20.30
CA LEU A 85 4.46 11.92 -20.52
C LEU A 85 4.77 11.60 -22.00
N ASP A 86 4.09 12.26 -22.94
CA ASP A 86 4.27 12.06 -24.39
C ASP A 86 4.89 13.27 -25.10
N GLY A 87 5.34 14.28 -24.34
CA GLY A 87 5.82 15.55 -24.90
C GLY A 87 4.69 16.45 -25.40
N ASP A 88 3.45 16.15 -25.05
CA ASP A 88 2.29 16.98 -25.39
C ASP A 88 2.31 18.33 -24.68
N GLU A 89 1.67 19.34 -25.27
CA GLU A 89 1.51 20.66 -24.67
C GLU A 89 0.63 20.62 -23.41
N ASP A 90 -0.37 19.72 -23.37
CA ASP A 90 -1.25 19.51 -22.23
C ASP A 90 -0.79 18.33 -21.37
N ALA A 91 0.01 18.63 -20.36
CA ALA A 91 0.48 17.65 -19.39
C ALA A 91 -0.58 17.27 -18.33
N THR A 92 -1.66 18.05 -18.22
CA THR A 92 -2.73 17.83 -17.21
C THR A 92 -3.73 16.76 -17.62
N LYS A 93 -3.68 16.28 -18.86
CA LYS A 93 -4.62 15.26 -19.38
C LYS A 93 -4.43 13.87 -18.77
N TYR A 94 -3.30 13.63 -18.10
CA TYR A 94 -2.96 12.33 -17.54
C TYR A 94 -3.42 12.23 -16.09
N SER A 95 -4.39 11.37 -15.80
CA SER A 95 -4.67 10.94 -14.44
C SER A 95 -3.69 9.83 -14.06
N ILE A 96 -2.90 10.05 -13.02
CA ILE A 96 -1.84 9.15 -12.56
C ILE A 96 -2.38 8.34 -11.39
N ASN A 97 -2.50 7.03 -11.55
CA ASN A 97 -2.99 6.13 -10.51
C ASN A 97 -1.87 5.63 -9.58
N CYS A 98 -0.70 5.36 -10.13
CA CYS A 98 0.41 4.80 -9.37
C CYS A 98 1.77 5.20 -9.93
N ILE A 99 2.75 5.27 -9.04
CA ILE A 99 4.17 5.48 -9.36
C ILE A 99 4.97 4.38 -8.67
N TYR A 100 5.94 3.81 -9.35
CA TYR A 100 6.81 2.78 -8.80
C TYR A 100 8.26 3.05 -9.16
N LEU A 101 9.14 3.07 -8.15
CA LEU A 101 10.58 3.13 -8.34
C LEU A 101 11.16 1.74 -8.13
N THR A 102 11.72 1.17 -9.20
CA THR A 102 12.36 -0.13 -9.14
C THR A 102 13.69 -0.07 -8.42
N SER A 103 14.20 -1.21 -7.99
CA SER A 103 15.47 -1.33 -7.28
C SER A 103 16.69 -0.94 -8.15
N ASP A 104 16.54 -0.92 -9.48
CA ASP A 104 17.53 -0.40 -10.45
C ASP A 104 17.27 1.07 -10.83
N GLU A 105 16.48 1.78 -10.01
CA GLU A 105 16.22 3.21 -10.09
C GLU A 105 15.40 3.68 -11.30
N LYS A 106 14.70 2.78 -11.98
CA LYS A 106 13.76 3.16 -13.02
C LYS A 106 12.44 3.59 -12.41
N LEU A 107 11.92 4.72 -12.85
CA LEU A 107 10.63 5.23 -12.41
C LEU A 107 9.55 4.82 -13.41
N TYR A 108 8.57 4.07 -12.96
CA TYR A 108 7.39 3.70 -13.73
C TYR A 108 6.18 4.50 -13.26
N VAL A 109 5.34 4.89 -14.22
CA VAL A 109 4.14 5.71 -14.01
C VAL A 109 2.95 5.02 -14.66
N GLY A 110 2.00 4.61 -13.86
CA GLY A 110 0.74 4.01 -14.30
C GLY A 110 -0.37 5.06 -14.37
N THR A 111 -1.06 5.10 -15.49
CA THR A 111 -2.13 6.06 -15.77
C THR A 111 -3.50 5.39 -15.83
N ASP A 112 -4.56 6.20 -15.73
CA ASP A 112 -5.94 5.69 -15.86
C ASP A 112 -6.28 5.26 -17.29
N ASN A 113 -5.88 6.01 -18.32
CA ASN A 113 -6.32 5.72 -19.69
C ASN A 113 -5.21 5.66 -20.73
N TYR A 114 -3.97 5.93 -20.35
CA TYR A 114 -2.84 6.05 -21.28
C TYR A 114 -1.79 4.94 -21.11
N GLY A 115 -2.02 3.99 -20.21
CA GLY A 115 -1.16 2.84 -19.96
C GLY A 115 0.03 3.14 -19.06
N LEU A 116 1.15 2.45 -19.32
CA LEU A 116 2.35 2.47 -18.51
C LEU A 116 3.46 3.26 -19.20
N TYR A 117 4.09 4.16 -18.45
CA TYR A 117 5.24 4.93 -18.85
C TYR A 117 6.46 4.61 -17.98
N MET A 118 7.65 4.77 -18.53
CA MET A 118 8.92 4.67 -17.83
C MET A 118 9.74 5.95 -18.06
N TYR A 119 10.24 6.55 -16.99
CA TYR A 119 11.16 7.68 -17.06
C TYR A 119 12.59 7.17 -17.26
N ASP A 120 13.22 7.61 -18.32
CA ASP A 120 14.61 7.30 -18.63
C ASP A 120 15.32 8.54 -19.16
N ASN A 121 16.44 8.91 -18.54
CA ASN A 121 17.34 9.99 -18.97
C ASN A 121 16.64 11.31 -19.36
N GLY A 122 15.64 11.71 -18.59
CA GLY A 122 14.95 13.00 -18.77
C GLY A 122 13.70 12.95 -19.63
N THR A 123 13.35 11.79 -20.18
CA THR A 123 12.17 11.59 -21.04
C THR A 123 11.34 10.41 -20.58
N PHE A 124 10.02 10.46 -20.86
CA PHE A 124 9.13 9.34 -20.66
C PHE A 124 9.01 8.52 -21.95
N GLN A 125 8.97 7.21 -21.78
CA GLN A 125 8.72 6.23 -22.86
C GLN A 125 7.46 5.43 -22.53
N ARG A 126 6.57 5.26 -23.47
CA ARG A 126 5.33 4.50 -23.29
C ARG A 126 5.58 2.99 -23.40
N VAL A 127 5.76 2.36 -22.25
CA VAL A 127 6.08 0.92 -22.12
C VAL A 127 4.95 0.04 -22.64
N SER A 128 3.70 0.42 -22.39
CA SER A 128 2.53 -0.33 -22.85
C SER A 128 2.45 -0.46 -24.37
N GLU A 129 2.91 0.55 -25.13
CA GLU A 129 3.03 0.47 -26.57
C GLU A 129 4.28 -0.30 -27.02
N MET A 130 5.42 -0.05 -26.39
CA MET A 130 6.69 -0.71 -26.71
C MET A 130 6.56 -2.25 -26.67
N TYR A 131 5.81 -2.78 -25.70
CA TYR A 131 5.60 -4.22 -25.52
C TYR A 131 4.23 -4.70 -26.00
N ASN A 132 3.41 -3.83 -26.60
CA ASN A 132 2.07 -4.15 -27.08
C ASN A 132 1.19 -4.84 -26.02
N LEU A 133 1.21 -4.31 -24.80
CA LEU A 133 0.48 -4.91 -23.67
C LEU A 133 -1.04 -4.84 -23.80
N GLY A 134 -1.56 -3.96 -24.64
CA GLY A 134 -3.01 -3.80 -24.83
C GLY A 134 -3.75 -3.28 -23.59
N VAL A 135 -3.04 -2.62 -22.68
CA VAL A 135 -3.59 -2.08 -21.43
C VAL A 135 -3.67 -0.56 -21.48
N SER A 136 -4.75 0.00 -20.94
CA SER A 136 -4.93 1.44 -20.82
C SER A 136 -4.85 1.91 -19.37
N THR A 137 -5.44 1.19 -18.43
CA THR A 137 -5.51 1.56 -17.02
C THR A 137 -4.59 0.69 -16.18
N ILE A 138 -3.61 1.31 -15.54
CA ILE A 138 -2.67 0.68 -14.62
C ILE A 138 -3.01 1.14 -13.21
N ASN A 139 -3.26 0.22 -12.30
CA ASN A 139 -3.73 0.51 -10.96
C ASN A 139 -2.63 0.42 -9.89
N ALA A 140 -1.74 -0.56 -10.00
CA ALA A 140 -0.66 -0.77 -9.04
C ALA A 140 0.50 -1.55 -9.67
N MET A 141 1.67 -1.49 -9.03
CA MET A 141 2.87 -2.18 -9.48
C MET A 141 3.64 -2.75 -8.28
N TYR A 142 4.37 -3.84 -8.52
CA TYR A 142 5.24 -4.49 -7.56
C TYR A 142 6.45 -5.11 -8.26
N GLU A 143 7.66 -4.92 -7.76
CA GLU A 143 8.89 -5.57 -8.24
C GLU A 143 9.21 -6.79 -7.37
N ASP A 144 9.36 -7.96 -7.97
CA ASP A 144 9.77 -9.18 -7.27
C ASP A 144 11.30 -9.25 -7.06
N ASP A 145 11.78 -10.26 -6.31
CA ASP A 145 13.21 -10.44 -6.03
C ASP A 145 14.02 -10.74 -7.30
N ASN A 146 13.37 -11.22 -8.36
CA ASN A 146 13.98 -11.48 -9.66
C ASN A 146 13.99 -10.25 -10.60
N LYS A 147 13.60 -9.07 -10.08
CA LYS A 147 13.53 -7.80 -10.83
C LYS A 147 12.47 -7.78 -11.91
N ASN A 148 11.46 -8.62 -11.82
CA ASN A 148 10.31 -8.51 -12.67
C ASN A 148 9.33 -7.48 -12.09
N LEU A 149 8.82 -6.59 -12.92
CA LEU A 149 7.77 -5.66 -12.53
C LEU A 149 6.41 -6.30 -12.84
N TRP A 150 5.67 -6.58 -11.79
CA TRP A 150 4.30 -7.05 -11.85
C TRP A 150 3.35 -5.85 -11.88
N ILE A 151 2.36 -5.91 -12.76
CA ILE A 151 1.50 -4.78 -13.10
C ILE A 151 0.04 -5.23 -12.94
N ALA A 152 -0.66 -4.59 -12.02
CA ALA A 152 -2.10 -4.72 -11.84
C ALA A 152 -2.82 -3.73 -12.77
N ALA A 153 -3.68 -4.24 -13.62
CA ALA A 153 -4.40 -3.45 -14.61
C ALA A 153 -5.90 -3.74 -14.61
N SER A 154 -6.68 -2.89 -15.25
CA SER A 154 -8.13 -3.09 -15.41
C SER A 154 -8.50 -4.33 -16.24
N SER A 155 -7.53 -4.97 -16.88
CA SER A 155 -7.72 -6.15 -17.73
C SER A 155 -6.95 -7.40 -17.30
N GLY A 156 -6.40 -7.40 -16.08
CA GLY A 156 -5.65 -8.54 -15.53
C GLY A 156 -4.32 -8.16 -14.91
N ILE A 157 -3.42 -9.14 -14.81
CA ILE A 157 -2.07 -9.00 -14.30
C ILE A 157 -1.09 -9.18 -15.45
N PHE A 158 -0.08 -8.32 -15.51
CA PHE A 158 1.00 -8.38 -16.48
C PHE A 158 2.35 -8.44 -15.76
N ARG A 159 3.35 -8.99 -16.43
CA ARG A 159 4.72 -9.05 -15.96
C ARG A 159 5.66 -8.46 -17.01
N LEU A 160 6.49 -7.52 -16.61
CA LEU A 160 7.59 -6.98 -17.38
C LEU A 160 8.90 -7.53 -16.81
N SER A 161 9.69 -8.17 -17.67
CA SER A 161 10.99 -8.76 -17.34
C SER A 161 12.07 -8.34 -18.31
N SER A 162 13.31 -8.79 -18.14
CA SER A 162 14.40 -8.62 -19.10
C SER A 162 14.08 -9.21 -20.47
N ASP A 163 13.25 -10.24 -20.53
CA ASP A 163 12.91 -10.97 -21.75
C ASP A 163 11.74 -10.36 -22.51
N GLY A 164 11.10 -9.35 -21.92
CA GLY A 164 9.93 -8.66 -22.46
C GLY A 164 8.77 -8.58 -21.50
N ALA A 165 7.59 -8.30 -22.02
CA ALA A 165 6.37 -8.20 -21.25
C ALA A 165 5.34 -9.22 -21.69
N GLU A 166 4.63 -9.79 -20.74
CA GLU A 166 3.61 -10.81 -20.96
C GLU A 166 2.39 -10.60 -20.04
N ALA A 167 1.22 -10.95 -20.53
CA ALA A 167 0.06 -11.12 -19.66
C ALA A 167 0.21 -12.41 -18.85
N LEU A 168 -0.24 -12.42 -17.60
CA LEU A 168 -0.39 -13.67 -16.86
C LEU A 168 -1.48 -14.48 -17.54
N ALA A 169 -1.05 -15.55 -18.25
CA ALA A 169 -1.93 -16.40 -19.05
C ALA A 169 -2.71 -17.37 -18.15
N ASP A 170 -3.74 -16.84 -17.49
CA ASP A 170 -4.65 -17.62 -16.68
C ASP A 170 -6.08 -17.16 -16.97
N ASP A 171 -6.94 -18.11 -17.36
CA ASP A 171 -8.34 -17.84 -17.72
C ASP A 171 -9.14 -17.24 -16.55
N VAL A 172 -8.66 -17.41 -15.31
CA VAL A 172 -9.33 -16.94 -14.09
C VAL A 172 -9.03 -15.45 -13.85
N VAL A 173 -7.84 -14.98 -14.21
CA VAL A 173 -7.39 -13.59 -13.93
C VAL A 173 -7.58 -12.68 -15.13
N SER A 174 -7.59 -13.28 -16.33
CA SER A 174 -7.75 -12.53 -17.57
C SER A 174 -9.09 -11.79 -17.61
N GLY A 175 -9.01 -10.46 -17.80
CA GLY A 175 -10.19 -9.59 -17.85
C GLY A 175 -10.75 -9.17 -16.49
N LEU A 176 -10.15 -9.59 -15.36
CA LEU A 176 -10.50 -9.02 -14.06
C LEU A 176 -9.88 -7.64 -13.89
N SER A 177 -10.61 -6.72 -13.25
CA SER A 177 -10.04 -5.45 -12.82
C SER A 177 -9.21 -5.67 -11.54
N VAL A 178 -7.88 -5.65 -11.68
CA VAL A 178 -6.95 -5.83 -10.57
C VAL A 178 -6.58 -4.46 -10.01
N GLY A 179 -6.96 -4.20 -8.77
CA GLY A 179 -6.79 -2.89 -8.12
C GLY A 179 -5.48 -2.74 -7.35
N ASN A 180 -4.99 -3.82 -6.76
CA ASN A 180 -3.78 -3.83 -5.94
C ASN A 180 -2.92 -5.05 -6.21
N ILE A 181 -1.60 -4.89 -6.04
CA ILE A 181 -0.61 -5.96 -6.18
C ILE A 181 0.55 -5.74 -5.21
N SER A 182 1.04 -6.79 -4.60
CA SER A 182 2.20 -6.80 -3.71
C SER A 182 2.79 -8.21 -3.68
N GLY A 183 3.92 -8.43 -3.00
CA GLY A 183 4.48 -9.77 -2.91
C GLY A 183 5.58 -9.90 -1.88
N HIS A 184 6.11 -11.13 -1.78
CA HIS A 184 7.25 -11.48 -0.96
C HIS A 184 7.97 -12.68 -1.55
N GLY A 185 9.28 -12.59 -1.72
CA GLY A 185 10.04 -13.59 -2.47
C GLY A 185 9.51 -13.70 -3.89
N ASP A 186 9.23 -14.92 -4.32
CA ASP A 186 8.69 -15.21 -5.65
C ASP A 186 7.14 -15.33 -5.66
N TYR A 187 6.48 -15.05 -4.51
CA TYR A 187 5.03 -15.03 -4.43
C TYR A 187 4.49 -13.63 -4.72
N VAL A 188 3.45 -13.58 -5.56
CA VAL A 188 2.71 -12.36 -5.86
C VAL A 188 1.27 -12.47 -5.38
N TYR A 189 0.78 -11.44 -4.76
CA TYR A 189 -0.58 -11.34 -4.24
C TYR A 189 -1.27 -10.14 -4.86
N ALA A 190 -2.54 -10.29 -5.19
CA ALA A 190 -3.32 -9.20 -5.76
C ALA A 190 -4.77 -9.21 -5.29
N ILE A 191 -5.46 -8.11 -5.51
CA ILE A 191 -6.89 -7.95 -5.25
C ILE A 191 -7.56 -7.59 -6.56
N ALA A 192 -8.58 -8.35 -6.94
CA ALA A 192 -9.42 -8.03 -8.08
C ALA A 192 -10.87 -7.77 -7.66
N ASN A 193 -11.51 -6.79 -8.30
CA ASN A 193 -12.91 -6.41 -8.09
C ASN A 193 -13.30 -6.15 -6.62
N ASN A 194 -12.34 -5.79 -5.76
CA ASN A 194 -12.48 -5.59 -4.31
C ASN A 194 -13.02 -6.82 -3.55
N ASP A 195 -12.97 -7.99 -4.16
CA ASP A 195 -13.62 -9.22 -3.69
C ASP A 195 -12.72 -10.47 -3.77
N ILE A 196 -11.89 -10.54 -4.77
CA ILE A 196 -11.10 -11.72 -5.11
C ILE A 196 -9.65 -11.51 -4.67
N LEU A 197 -9.16 -12.39 -3.79
CA LEU A 197 -7.76 -12.48 -3.40
C LEU A 197 -7.06 -13.44 -4.34
N ILE A 198 -6.04 -12.95 -5.03
CA ILE A 198 -5.24 -13.72 -5.99
C ILE A 198 -3.90 -14.03 -5.36
N THR A 199 -3.43 -15.24 -5.52
CA THR A 199 -2.06 -15.66 -5.21
C THR A 199 -1.44 -16.29 -6.45
N VAL A 200 -0.27 -15.81 -6.84
CA VAL A 200 0.57 -16.39 -7.88
C VAL A 200 1.80 -16.99 -7.21
N ASP A 201 2.02 -18.27 -7.38
CA ASP A 201 3.17 -18.97 -6.82
C ASP A 201 4.42 -18.83 -7.71
N PRO A 202 5.60 -19.28 -7.25
CA PRO A 202 6.84 -19.18 -8.03
C PRO A 202 6.81 -19.91 -9.38
N GLU A 203 6.01 -20.95 -9.50
CA GLU A 203 5.76 -21.71 -10.74
C GLU A 203 4.72 -21.04 -11.64
N ARG A 204 4.16 -19.90 -11.19
CA ARG A 204 3.10 -19.11 -11.85
C ARG A 204 1.73 -19.78 -11.89
N HIS A 205 1.47 -20.72 -10.98
CA HIS A 205 0.11 -21.18 -10.78
C HIS A 205 -0.71 -20.11 -10.02
N VAL A 206 -1.91 -19.90 -10.50
CA VAL A 206 -2.84 -18.94 -9.90
C VAL A 206 -3.82 -19.67 -9.00
N SER A 207 -3.98 -19.18 -7.80
CA SER A 207 -5.05 -19.55 -6.89
C SER A 207 -5.85 -18.33 -6.49
N ILE A 208 -7.16 -18.51 -6.35
CA ILE A 208 -8.06 -17.44 -5.93
C ILE A 208 -8.82 -17.85 -4.66
N THR A 209 -9.12 -16.85 -3.85
CA THR A 209 -9.97 -16.98 -2.66
C THR A 209 -10.92 -15.79 -2.64
N ASN A 210 -12.20 -16.05 -2.41
CA ASN A 210 -13.17 -14.98 -2.29
C ASN A 210 -13.17 -14.41 -0.87
N LYS A 211 -13.31 -13.09 -0.70
CA LYS A 211 -13.35 -12.42 0.61
C LYS A 211 -14.44 -12.97 1.54
N SER A 212 -15.52 -13.51 0.98
CA SER A 212 -16.61 -14.11 1.74
C SER A 212 -16.18 -15.27 2.64
N GLU A 213 -15.07 -15.94 2.30
CA GLU A 213 -14.48 -17.00 3.14
C GLU A 213 -13.95 -16.45 4.47
N TYR A 214 -13.55 -15.16 4.50
CA TYR A 214 -13.03 -14.48 5.68
C TYR A 214 -14.06 -13.60 6.38
N ARG A 215 -15.26 -13.41 5.80
CA ARG A 215 -16.34 -12.57 6.36
C ARG A 215 -15.93 -11.13 6.57
N VAL A 216 -15.18 -10.56 5.64
CA VAL A 216 -14.80 -9.15 5.59
C VAL A 216 -15.59 -8.43 4.50
N ASP A 217 -15.69 -7.10 4.63
CA ASP A 217 -16.27 -6.23 3.60
C ASP A 217 -15.32 -6.07 2.40
N ASP A 218 -15.66 -5.19 1.46
CA ASP A 218 -14.85 -4.91 0.29
C ASP A 218 -13.40 -4.60 0.67
N ILE A 219 -12.48 -5.23 -0.04
CA ILE A 219 -11.05 -5.13 0.23
C ILE A 219 -10.45 -4.11 -0.74
N ASN A 220 -9.87 -3.03 -0.19
CA ASN A 220 -9.40 -1.90 -0.96
C ASN A 220 -7.87 -1.77 -1.00
N SER A 221 -7.16 -2.40 -0.08
CA SER A 221 -5.71 -2.27 -0.01
C SER A 221 -5.02 -3.57 0.42
N LEU A 222 -3.78 -3.73 -0.03
CA LEU A 222 -2.94 -4.91 0.23
C LEU A 222 -1.55 -4.46 0.61
N TYR A 223 -1.04 -5.02 1.69
CA TYR A 223 0.36 -4.95 2.08
C TYR A 223 0.89 -6.36 2.42
N VAL A 224 2.14 -6.64 2.05
CA VAL A 224 2.85 -7.86 2.42
C VAL A 224 4.09 -7.48 3.21
N ASP A 225 4.26 -8.03 4.41
CA ASP A 225 5.40 -7.73 5.27
C ASP A 225 6.65 -8.52 4.88
N GLU A 226 7.78 -8.19 5.50
CA GLU A 226 9.09 -8.85 5.28
C GLU A 226 9.10 -10.35 5.63
N ASN A 227 8.11 -10.83 6.36
CA ASN A 227 7.95 -12.23 6.71
C ASN A 227 6.94 -12.95 5.79
N GLY A 228 6.37 -12.25 4.80
CA GLY A 228 5.37 -12.78 3.88
C GLY A 228 3.95 -12.84 4.45
N ASN A 229 3.67 -12.21 5.60
CA ASN A 229 2.29 -12.07 6.06
C ASN A 229 1.56 -11.02 5.21
N ARG A 230 0.33 -11.31 4.87
CA ARG A 230 -0.53 -10.47 4.02
C ARG A 230 -1.53 -9.73 4.88
N TYR A 231 -1.68 -8.45 4.62
CA TYR A 231 -2.62 -7.57 5.30
C TYR A 231 -3.54 -6.95 4.24
N TYR A 232 -4.82 -7.16 4.40
CA TYR A 232 -5.86 -6.66 3.50
C TYR A 232 -6.73 -5.67 4.26
N GLY A 233 -6.70 -4.41 3.83
CA GLY A 233 -7.55 -3.37 4.38
C GLY A 233 -8.94 -3.44 3.79
N SER A 234 -9.96 -3.40 4.64
CA SER A 234 -11.35 -3.50 4.22
C SER A 234 -12.13 -2.20 4.45
N ALA A 235 -13.17 -1.99 3.67
CA ALA A 235 -14.11 -0.87 3.82
C ALA A 235 -14.85 -0.89 5.17
N GLY A 236 -14.86 -2.03 5.88
CA GLY A 236 -15.61 -2.30 7.10
C GLY A 236 -14.83 -2.21 8.39
N TYR A 237 -13.94 -1.24 8.58
CA TYR A 237 -13.20 -1.01 9.84
C TYR A 237 -12.32 -2.18 10.29
N SER A 238 -11.83 -2.98 9.38
CA SER A 238 -11.04 -4.16 9.72
C SER A 238 -9.87 -4.39 8.77
N ILE A 239 -8.83 -5.01 9.28
CA ILE A 239 -7.72 -5.55 8.50
C ILE A 239 -7.78 -7.06 8.62
N LEU A 240 -7.85 -7.75 7.48
CA LEU A 240 -7.66 -9.19 7.42
C LEU A 240 -6.16 -9.47 7.31
N LYS A 241 -5.61 -10.14 8.31
CA LYS A 241 -4.23 -10.65 8.27
C LYS A 241 -4.26 -12.13 7.92
N ILE A 242 -3.44 -12.55 6.97
CA ILE A 242 -3.22 -13.96 6.64
C ILE A 242 -1.73 -14.26 6.77
N GLY A 243 -1.37 -15.13 7.71
CA GLY A 243 0.01 -15.57 7.93
C GLY A 243 0.50 -16.53 6.85
N THR A 244 1.81 -16.74 6.81
CA THR A 244 2.44 -17.73 5.90
C THR A 244 2.04 -19.17 6.22
N ASP A 245 1.59 -19.44 7.45
CA ASP A 245 1.03 -20.73 7.87
C ASP A 245 -0.45 -20.91 7.46
N GLY A 246 -1.01 -19.95 6.73
CA GLY A 246 -2.42 -19.94 6.29
C GLY A 246 -3.43 -19.54 7.36
N LYS A 247 -3.00 -19.29 8.60
CA LYS A 247 -3.92 -18.80 9.63
C LYS A 247 -4.30 -17.36 9.34
N ASN A 248 -5.57 -17.04 9.61
CA ASN A 248 -6.09 -15.69 9.44
C ASN A 248 -6.55 -15.10 10.77
N GLU A 249 -6.49 -13.77 10.84
CA GLU A 249 -6.91 -12.96 11.96
C GLU A 249 -7.59 -11.70 11.44
N ILE A 250 -8.70 -11.29 12.06
CA ILE A 250 -9.36 -10.02 11.77
C ILE A 250 -9.00 -9.03 12.86
N ILE A 251 -8.31 -7.97 12.49
CA ILE A 251 -7.92 -6.87 13.36
C ILE A 251 -8.94 -5.75 13.19
N ASN A 252 -9.71 -5.46 14.23
CA ASN A 252 -10.66 -4.36 14.23
C ASN A 252 -9.94 -3.05 14.49
N THR A 253 -10.14 -2.06 13.64
CA THR A 253 -9.48 -0.74 13.71
C THR A 253 -10.30 0.31 14.47
N GLY A 254 -11.44 -0.08 15.05
CA GLY A 254 -12.26 0.80 15.88
C GLY A 254 -13.09 1.79 15.05
N ASN A 255 -12.81 3.10 15.17
CA ASN A 255 -13.61 4.16 14.55
C ASN A 255 -13.02 4.71 13.24
N LEU A 256 -12.04 4.04 12.65
CA LEU A 256 -11.48 4.47 11.36
C LEU A 256 -12.48 4.14 10.25
N HIS A 257 -12.86 5.12 9.44
CA HIS A 257 -13.77 4.96 8.32
C HIS A 257 -12.99 4.40 7.13
N GLY A 258 -13.20 3.12 6.79
CA GLY A 258 -12.62 2.48 5.61
C GLY A 258 -11.08 2.48 5.57
N ILE A 259 -10.47 1.44 5.06
CA ILE A 259 -9.02 1.36 4.91
C ILE A 259 -8.70 1.37 3.42
N ASN A 260 -8.41 2.55 2.89
CA ASN A 260 -8.13 2.74 1.46
C ASN A 260 -6.65 2.55 1.13
N CYS A 261 -5.76 2.71 2.10
CA CYS A 261 -4.33 2.50 1.90
C CYS A 261 -3.70 1.85 3.13
N LEU A 262 -2.91 0.80 2.92
CA LEU A 262 -2.06 0.16 3.92
C LEU A 262 -0.60 0.43 3.56
N ILE A 263 0.06 1.26 4.35
CA ILE A 263 1.50 1.47 4.27
C ILE A 263 2.10 1.08 5.62
N ILE A 264 2.87 -0.01 5.64
CA ILE A 264 3.66 -0.35 6.81
C ILE A 264 5.10 0.02 6.49
N GLY A 265 5.54 1.19 6.99
CA GLY A 265 6.89 1.68 6.80
C GLY A 265 7.80 1.23 7.94
N TYR A 266 8.94 0.62 7.61
CA TYR A 266 10.06 0.52 8.53
C TYR A 266 10.99 1.71 8.32
N ALA A 267 10.99 2.68 9.23
CA ALA A 267 12.10 3.61 9.29
C ALA A 267 13.33 2.86 9.83
N LYS A 268 14.37 2.71 9.02
CA LYS A 268 15.68 2.14 9.40
C LYS A 268 16.46 3.01 10.38
N SER A 269 15.82 3.76 11.27
CA SER A 269 16.48 4.44 12.37
C SER A 269 15.97 3.87 13.69
N SER A 270 16.86 3.66 14.58
CA SER A 270 16.88 2.86 15.80
C SER A 270 15.76 3.06 16.85
N ASN A 271 14.63 3.70 16.53
CA ASN A 271 13.56 3.94 17.50
C ASN A 271 12.13 4.03 16.93
N CYS A 272 11.86 3.61 15.71
CA CYS A 272 10.48 3.51 15.22
C CYS A 272 10.00 2.06 15.24
N VAL A 273 9.11 1.75 16.15
CA VAL A 273 8.19 0.61 16.07
C VAL A 273 7.26 0.87 14.89
N GLY A 274 7.10 -0.11 14.00
CA GLY A 274 6.34 0.02 12.76
C GLY A 274 5.00 0.75 12.96
N ALA A 275 4.83 1.83 12.22
CA ALA A 275 3.57 2.56 12.17
C ALA A 275 2.72 2.01 11.03
N ILE A 276 1.49 1.60 11.33
CA ILE A 276 0.47 1.37 10.32
C ILE A 276 -0.13 2.74 10.03
N LEU A 277 0.17 3.31 8.87
CA LEU A 277 -0.50 4.52 8.43
C LEU A 277 -1.79 4.10 7.71
N VAL A 278 -2.91 4.43 8.30
CA VAL A 278 -4.23 4.31 7.68
C VAL A 278 -4.59 5.71 7.20
N ILE A 279 -4.79 5.87 5.89
CA ILE A 279 -5.28 7.11 5.30
C ILE A 279 -6.75 6.89 4.96
N ASP A 280 -7.57 7.77 5.50
CA ASP A 280 -9.03 7.82 5.32
C ASP A 280 -9.37 8.52 4.00
#